data_a06c1fa26b59e3c0deb9fec475725146
#
_entry.id   a06c1fa26b59e3c0deb9fec475725146
#
_cell.length_a   1.000
_cell.length_b   1.000
_cell.length_c   1.000
_cell.angle_alpha   90.00
_cell.angle_beta   90.00
_cell.angle_gamma   90.00
#
_symmetry.space_group_name_H-M   'P 1'
#
loop_
_entity.id
_entity.type
_entity.pdbx_description
1 polymer ?
#
loop_
_entity_poly.entity_id
_entity_poly.type
_entity_poly.pdbx_seq_one_letter_code
_entity_poly.pdbx_strand_id
1 'polypeptide(L)'
;MIDRSDSSCMTAKPLLVAARLGIWLCCLFSAPGSAQNIQTGHYAPGWNGGLRAGTMPADPGWYVLNTTMFFNASSFKDEFGNTVSDAETDYLLTAFAISWRPDYQLLGGDFMAVATPAFGNLSGRPVLVNDVPQDPTAGLTDLYFAPLVLGWHWTDLDLIGALGFFAPTGEFELGSSQNTGLGFWTFIPHVAATWRVDRGLFNNMPLLAMGAARYETHSNQEGRDFTPGDTVTLEWALGLELSPATELGLAGYFYRQVSDPSGADAVPVGRYSADGIGVHVAHNFGVLTLGLRVYRDFNVKNGPEGTLGYIELGFGWPS
;
A
#
# COMPACT_ATOMS: atom_id res chain seq x y z
N MET A 1 51.52 54.21 40.31
CA MET A 1 51.53 53.73 41.70
C MET A 1 50.18 53.08 41.90
N ILE A 2 50.11 51.73 41.80
CA ILE A 2 49.59 50.80 42.82
C ILE A 2 48.11 51.08 43.14
N ASP A 3 47.18 50.15 43.14
CA ASP A 3 47.18 48.69 43.17
C ASP A 3 45.71 48.24 43.17
N ARG A 4 45.45 47.08 42.58
CA ARG A 4 44.61 45.96 43.03
C ARG A 4 43.18 46.21 43.57
N SER A 5 42.32 45.46 43.07
CA SER A 5 41.76 44.11 43.33
C SER A 5 40.41 44.27 44.04
N ASP A 6 39.40 43.53 43.98
CA ASP A 6 39.18 42.16 43.93
C ASP A 6 37.69 41.86 43.67
N SER A 7 37.47 40.84 42.95
CA SER A 7 36.44 39.83 42.98
C SER A 7 35.38 39.90 44.07
N SER A 8 34.15 39.70 43.66
CA SER A 8 33.27 38.82 44.43
C SER A 8 32.23 38.17 43.54
N CYS A 9 32.40 36.89 43.42
CA CYS A 9 31.50 35.83 43.04
C CYS A 9 30.21 35.91 43.86
N MET A 10 29.05 35.94 43.24
CA MET A 10 27.78 35.50 43.85
C MET A 10 27.00 34.66 42.87
N THR A 11 27.20 33.38 43.05
CA THR A 11 26.26 32.27 43.14
C THR A 11 24.92 32.45 42.43
N ALA A 12 24.85 31.88 41.24
CA ALA A 12 23.62 31.45 40.61
C ALA A 12 23.34 30.01 40.98
N LYS A 13 22.34 29.72 41.77
CA LYS A 13 21.54 28.50 41.89
C LYS A 13 20.39 28.82 42.86
N PRO A 14 19.12 28.65 42.45
CA PRO A 14 18.46 27.37 42.23
C PRO A 14 17.40 27.43 41.09
N LEU A 15 17.72 26.99 39.90
CA LEU A 15 16.73 26.77 38.85
C LEU A 15 16.80 25.35 38.26
N LEU A 16 17.51 24.46 38.92
CA LEU A 16 17.78 23.10 38.44
C LEU A 16 16.99 22.00 39.18
N VAL A 17 16.11 22.35 40.10
CA VAL A 17 15.31 21.36 40.86
C VAL A 17 13.88 21.26 40.29
N ALA A 18 13.35 22.28 39.65
CA ALA A 18 12.00 22.22 39.05
C ALA A 18 11.94 21.47 37.72
N ALA A 19 13.06 21.34 37.02
CA ALA A 19 13.11 20.62 35.73
C ALA A 19 13.24 19.09 35.86
N ARG A 20 13.54 18.59 37.04
CA ARG A 20 13.68 17.13 37.26
C ARG A 20 12.42 16.42 37.79
N LEU A 21 11.40 17.16 38.18
CA LEU A 21 10.11 16.60 38.64
C LEU A 21 9.06 16.56 37.50
N GLY A 22 9.26 17.29 36.43
CA GLY A 22 8.37 17.27 35.25
C GLY A 22 8.61 16.07 34.31
N ILE A 23 9.81 15.48 34.38
CA ILE A 23 10.21 14.36 33.48
C ILE A 23 9.74 13.00 34.00
N TRP A 24 9.41 12.90 35.29
CA TRP A 24 8.97 11.63 35.92
C TRP A 24 7.46 11.38 35.83
N LEU A 25 6.66 12.34 35.37
CA LEU A 25 5.21 12.16 35.24
C LEU A 25 4.76 11.82 33.82
N CYS A 26 5.63 11.96 32.81
CA CYS A 26 5.35 11.53 31.44
C CYS A 26 5.68 10.06 31.13
N CYS A 27 6.39 9.36 32.05
CA CYS A 27 6.79 7.96 31.84
C CYS A 27 5.77 6.92 32.33
N LEU A 28 4.58 7.31 32.74
CA LEU A 28 3.58 6.37 33.28
C LEU A 28 2.44 6.02 32.33
N PHE A 29 2.47 6.49 31.07
CA PHE A 29 1.51 6.10 30.05
C PHE A 29 2.14 5.68 28.72
N SER A 30 3.28 5.04 28.75
CA SER A 30 3.70 4.21 27.61
C SER A 30 3.11 2.83 27.80
N ALA A 31 1.90 2.61 27.36
CA ALA A 31 1.42 1.26 27.15
C ALA A 31 2.26 0.64 26.02
N PRO A 32 3.11 -0.36 26.28
CA PRO A 32 3.80 -1.07 25.22
C PRO A 32 2.76 -1.95 24.52
N GLY A 33 2.22 -1.54 23.43
CA GLY A 33 1.23 -2.34 22.73
C GLY A 33 0.50 -1.66 21.59
N SER A 34 0.52 -0.32 21.51
CA SER A 34 -0.36 0.39 20.57
C SER A 34 0.15 0.45 19.13
N ALA A 35 1.43 0.19 18.87
CA ALA A 35 2.00 0.30 17.53
C ALA A 35 1.71 -0.90 16.62
N GLN A 36 1.38 -2.06 17.18
CA GLN A 36 1.12 -3.30 16.41
C GLN A 36 -0.34 -3.50 16.02
N ASN A 37 -1.25 -2.68 16.50
CA ASN A 37 -2.69 -2.87 16.31
C ASN A 37 -3.30 -2.13 15.11
N ILE A 38 -2.51 -1.34 14.38
CA ILE A 38 -2.96 -0.70 13.14
C ILE A 38 -2.45 -1.51 11.96
N GLN A 39 -2.72 -2.79 11.95
CA GLN A 39 -2.49 -3.63 10.78
C GLN A 39 -3.74 -3.60 9.92
N THR A 40 -3.59 -2.93 8.79
CA THR A 40 -4.49 -3.01 7.65
C THR A 40 -4.14 -4.27 6.86
N GLY A 41 -4.94 -4.62 5.86
CA GLY A 41 -4.66 -5.74 4.97
C GLY A 41 -3.31 -5.66 4.24
N HIS A 42 -3.05 -6.64 3.41
CA HIS A 42 -1.82 -6.73 2.62
C HIS A 42 -1.82 -5.80 1.40
N TYR A 43 -3.00 -5.46 0.88
CA TYR A 43 -3.11 -4.73 -0.36
C TYR A 43 -2.82 -3.23 -0.18
N ALA A 44 -1.87 -2.73 -0.95
CA ALA A 44 -1.59 -1.30 -1.02
C ALA A 44 -2.57 -0.63 -2.02
N PRO A 45 -3.39 0.35 -1.58
CA PRO A 45 -4.33 1.03 -2.47
C PRO A 45 -3.62 1.69 -3.66
N GLY A 46 -4.22 1.61 -4.85
CA GLY A 46 -3.64 2.14 -6.07
C GLY A 46 -2.65 1.21 -6.77
N TRP A 47 -2.35 0.03 -6.19
CA TRP A 47 -1.41 -0.94 -6.78
C TRP A 47 -1.79 -1.35 -8.20
N ASN A 48 -3.06 -1.64 -8.46
CA ASN A 48 -3.59 -1.98 -9.78
C ASN A 48 -4.45 -0.85 -10.38
N GLY A 49 -4.23 0.39 -10.01
CA GLY A 49 -5.03 1.54 -10.42
C GLY A 49 -4.75 2.06 -11.84
N GLY A 50 -4.12 1.28 -12.72
CA GLY A 50 -3.87 1.66 -14.12
C GLY A 50 -5.12 1.60 -14.99
N LEU A 51 -5.16 2.38 -16.11
CA LEU A 51 -6.30 2.46 -17.02
C LEU A 51 -6.71 1.10 -17.63
N ARG A 52 -5.78 0.13 -17.70
CA ARG A 52 -6.01 -1.21 -18.25
C ARG A 52 -5.99 -2.33 -17.19
N ALA A 53 -6.26 -2.01 -15.95
CA ALA A 53 -6.25 -3.02 -14.88
C ALA A 53 -7.32 -4.12 -15.04
N GLY A 54 -8.37 -3.87 -15.82
CA GLY A 54 -9.37 -4.88 -16.20
C GLY A 54 -9.03 -5.67 -17.45
N THR A 55 -7.88 -5.44 -18.08
CA THR A 55 -7.49 -6.07 -19.37
C THR A 55 -6.44 -7.15 -19.12
N MET A 56 -6.72 -8.37 -19.57
CA MET A 56 -5.78 -9.49 -19.58
C MET A 56 -4.93 -9.46 -20.87
N PRO A 57 -3.67 -9.95 -20.86
CA PRO A 57 -2.91 -10.13 -22.10
C PRO A 57 -3.68 -10.95 -23.14
N ALA A 58 -3.66 -10.52 -24.41
CA ALA A 58 -4.45 -11.14 -25.47
C ALA A 58 -3.91 -12.51 -25.88
N ASP A 59 -2.58 -12.67 -25.88
CA ASP A 59 -1.94 -13.89 -26.38
C ASP A 59 -1.59 -14.84 -25.21
N PRO A 60 -1.62 -16.19 -25.44
CA PRO A 60 -1.02 -17.13 -24.50
C PRO A 60 0.45 -16.85 -24.29
N GLY A 61 0.97 -17.12 -23.09
CA GLY A 61 2.39 -16.91 -22.81
C GLY A 61 2.71 -16.63 -21.36
N TRP A 62 3.93 -16.18 -21.14
CA TRP A 62 4.44 -15.75 -19.86
C TRP A 62 4.57 -14.21 -19.84
N TYR A 63 4.21 -13.63 -18.72
CA TYR A 63 4.26 -12.19 -18.52
C TYR A 63 4.89 -11.89 -17.17
N VAL A 64 5.70 -10.84 -17.11
CA VAL A 64 6.26 -10.34 -15.85
C VAL A 64 5.94 -8.85 -15.77
N LEU A 65 5.30 -8.46 -14.67
CA LEU A 65 5.09 -7.07 -14.31
C LEU A 65 5.89 -6.80 -13.02
N ASN A 66 6.95 -6.01 -13.13
CA ASN A 66 7.57 -5.43 -11.95
C ASN A 66 6.79 -4.18 -11.56
N THR A 67 6.41 -4.09 -10.30
CA THR A 67 5.82 -2.89 -9.71
C THR A 67 6.65 -2.47 -8.52
N THR A 68 7.16 -1.25 -8.55
CA THR A 68 7.87 -0.64 -7.43
C THR A 68 7.02 0.48 -6.85
N MET A 69 6.68 0.36 -5.58
CA MET A 69 5.89 1.33 -4.81
C MET A 69 6.81 2.17 -3.92
N PHE A 70 6.55 3.45 -3.89
CA PHE A 70 7.13 4.41 -2.95
C PHE A 70 5.98 5.03 -2.16
N PHE A 71 6.08 5.03 -0.86
CA PHE A 71 5.16 5.75 0.00
C PHE A 71 5.94 6.69 0.92
N ASN A 72 5.63 7.97 0.85
CA ASN A 72 6.15 8.97 1.75
C ASN A 72 4.99 9.49 2.62
N ALA A 73 4.96 9.08 3.89
CA ALA A 73 3.99 9.55 4.86
C ALA A 73 4.45 10.90 5.43
N SER A 74 3.57 11.89 5.41
CA SER A 74 3.85 13.24 5.93
C SER A 74 3.19 13.51 7.28
N SER A 75 2.13 12.78 7.63
CA SER A 75 1.42 12.94 8.91
C SER A 75 0.68 11.67 9.29
N PHE A 76 0.36 11.54 10.57
CA PHE A 76 -0.54 10.52 11.11
C PHE A 76 -1.86 11.16 11.54
N LYS A 77 -2.99 10.55 11.16
CA LYS A 77 -4.35 11.05 11.43
C LYS A 77 -5.06 10.24 12.50
N ASP A 78 -5.88 10.92 13.31
CA ASP A 78 -6.80 10.31 14.27
C ASP A 78 -8.12 9.84 13.61
N GLU A 79 -9.07 9.39 14.41
CA GLU A 79 -10.40 8.96 13.96
C GLU A 79 -11.25 10.09 13.33
N PHE A 80 -10.93 11.35 13.63
CA PHE A 80 -11.62 12.53 13.09
C PHE A 80 -10.91 13.10 11.86
N GLY A 81 -9.70 12.58 11.52
CA GLY A 81 -8.86 13.09 10.43
C GLY A 81 -7.94 14.24 10.83
N ASN A 82 -7.81 14.55 12.13
CA ASN A 82 -6.87 15.56 12.60
C ASN A 82 -5.45 14.99 12.60
N THR A 83 -4.46 15.82 12.33
CA THR A 83 -3.05 15.44 12.47
C THR A 83 -2.69 15.32 13.95
N VAL A 84 -2.24 14.13 14.35
CA VAL A 84 -1.79 13.84 15.72
C VAL A 84 -0.27 13.81 15.86
N SER A 85 0.43 13.59 14.76
CA SER A 85 1.89 13.69 14.67
C SER A 85 2.33 13.93 13.24
N ASP A 86 3.48 14.55 13.08
CA ASP A 86 4.22 14.50 11.83
C ASP A 86 4.78 13.07 11.67
N ALA A 87 4.77 12.57 10.45
CA ALA A 87 5.35 11.27 10.12
C ALA A 87 6.33 11.47 8.97
N GLU A 88 7.59 11.14 9.21
CA GLU A 88 8.60 11.00 8.16
C GLU A 88 8.86 9.52 7.98
N THR A 89 8.05 8.86 7.16
CA THR A 89 8.18 7.43 6.93
C THR A 89 8.17 7.17 5.44
N ASP A 90 9.27 6.63 4.95
CA ASP A 90 9.42 6.24 3.56
C ASP A 90 9.33 4.71 3.44
N TYR A 91 8.54 4.26 2.50
CA TYR A 91 8.44 2.84 2.14
C TYR A 91 8.91 2.62 0.72
N LEU A 92 9.63 1.56 0.54
CA LEU A 92 9.94 1.01 -0.77
C LEU A 92 9.52 -0.46 -0.78
N LEU A 93 8.66 -0.80 -1.72
CA LEU A 93 8.27 -2.18 -1.98
C LEU A 93 8.39 -2.44 -3.48
N THR A 94 9.11 -3.49 -3.87
CA THR A 94 9.18 -3.94 -5.26
C THR A 94 8.65 -5.36 -5.38
N ALA A 95 7.77 -5.61 -6.33
CA ALA A 95 7.15 -6.89 -6.57
C ALA A 95 7.25 -7.29 -8.04
N PHE A 96 7.25 -8.60 -8.28
CA PHE A 96 7.34 -9.19 -9.61
C PHE A 96 6.15 -10.12 -9.82
N ALA A 97 5.07 -9.61 -10.43
CA ALA A 97 3.94 -10.44 -10.82
C ALA A 97 4.34 -11.30 -12.02
N ILE A 98 4.55 -12.58 -11.78
CA ILE A 98 4.84 -13.59 -12.80
C ILE A 98 3.51 -14.24 -13.15
N SER A 99 3.07 -14.06 -14.40
CA SER A 99 1.77 -14.51 -14.87
C SER A 99 1.94 -15.54 -15.99
N TRP A 100 1.17 -16.60 -15.90
CA TRP A 100 1.09 -17.62 -16.94
C TRP A 100 -0.34 -17.68 -17.50
N ARG A 101 -0.49 -17.37 -18.78
CA ARG A 101 -1.73 -17.44 -19.54
C ARG A 101 -1.60 -18.56 -20.59
N PRO A 102 -2.13 -19.77 -20.34
CA PRO A 102 -2.22 -20.82 -21.37
C PRO A 102 -3.33 -20.50 -22.40
N ASP A 103 -3.31 -21.22 -23.50
CA ASP A 103 -4.42 -21.25 -24.46
C ASP A 103 -5.55 -22.13 -23.93
N TYR A 104 -6.19 -21.65 -22.85
CA TYR A 104 -7.25 -22.38 -22.15
C TYR A 104 -8.32 -21.42 -21.62
N GLN A 105 -9.58 -21.78 -21.81
CA GLN A 105 -10.73 -21.02 -21.31
C GLN A 105 -11.47 -21.78 -20.22
N LEU A 106 -11.93 -21.04 -19.21
CA LEU A 106 -12.76 -21.55 -18.14
C LEU A 106 -13.94 -20.59 -17.95
N LEU A 107 -15.17 -21.13 -17.87
CA LEU A 107 -16.41 -20.35 -17.76
C LEU A 107 -16.57 -19.27 -18.84
N GLY A 108 -16.04 -19.53 -20.04
CA GLY A 108 -16.08 -18.60 -21.17
C GLY A 108 -15.09 -17.44 -21.08
N GLY A 109 -14.23 -17.41 -20.07
CA GLY A 109 -13.14 -16.46 -19.92
C GLY A 109 -11.78 -17.10 -20.13
N ASP A 110 -10.81 -16.32 -20.58
CA ASP A 110 -9.42 -16.76 -20.66
C ASP A 110 -8.84 -16.95 -19.27
N PHE A 111 -8.11 -18.04 -19.08
CA PHE A 111 -7.52 -18.39 -17.80
C PHE A 111 -6.11 -17.81 -17.66
N MET A 112 -5.76 -17.35 -16.46
CA MET A 112 -4.40 -16.98 -16.08
C MET A 112 -4.14 -17.36 -14.62
N ALA A 113 -2.91 -17.68 -14.29
CA ALA A 113 -2.42 -17.83 -12.92
C ALA A 113 -1.28 -16.84 -12.67
N VAL A 114 -1.21 -16.31 -11.44
CA VAL A 114 -0.24 -15.29 -11.06
C VAL A 114 0.43 -15.66 -9.75
N ALA A 115 1.75 -15.43 -9.66
CA ALA A 115 2.52 -15.45 -8.42
C ALA A 115 3.35 -14.15 -8.34
N THR A 116 3.36 -13.51 -7.19
CA THR A 116 4.01 -12.19 -7.02
C THR A 116 4.90 -12.19 -5.78
N PRO A 117 6.15 -12.69 -5.88
CA PRO A 117 7.15 -12.42 -4.86
C PRO A 117 7.44 -10.91 -4.79
N ALA A 118 7.64 -10.41 -3.57
CA ALA A 118 7.95 -9.00 -3.35
C ALA A 118 9.07 -8.83 -2.31
N PHE A 119 9.81 -7.73 -2.46
CA PHE A 119 10.88 -7.31 -1.56
C PHE A 119 10.56 -5.94 -1.02
N GLY A 120 10.71 -5.76 0.25
CA GLY A 120 10.45 -4.49 0.90
C GLY A 120 10.22 -4.65 2.39
N ASN A 121 9.64 -3.62 2.97
CA ASN A 121 9.23 -3.62 4.36
C ASN A 121 7.74 -3.29 4.43
N LEU A 122 6.91 -4.28 4.78
CA LEU A 122 5.46 -4.11 4.95
C LEU A 122 5.07 -3.63 6.35
N SER A 123 5.90 -3.87 7.36
CA SER A 123 5.64 -3.42 8.73
C SER A 123 5.88 -1.92 8.92
N GLY A 124 6.53 -1.32 8.00
CA GLY A 124 6.72 0.05 7.58
C GLY A 124 6.42 1.15 8.57
N ARG A 125 6.81 1.03 9.80
CA ARG A 125 6.82 2.14 10.74
C ARG A 125 8.21 2.20 11.34
N PRO A 126 8.79 3.39 11.50
CA PRO A 126 9.80 3.55 12.51
C PRO A 126 9.12 3.20 13.83
N VAL A 127 9.29 1.97 14.30
CA VAL A 127 8.95 1.63 15.67
C VAL A 127 9.99 2.38 16.49
N LEU A 128 9.57 3.41 17.19
CA LEU A 128 10.41 4.05 18.19
C LEU A 128 10.55 3.07 19.34
N VAL A 129 11.61 2.27 19.35
CA VAL A 129 11.99 1.48 20.51
C VAL A 129 12.88 2.36 21.36
N ASN A 130 12.36 2.81 22.51
CA ASN A 130 13.06 3.71 23.44
C ASN A 130 13.55 5.03 22.77
N ASP A 131 12.71 5.65 21.97
CA ASP A 131 13.01 6.89 21.21
C ASP A 131 14.15 6.75 20.17
N VAL A 132 14.56 5.53 19.84
CA VAL A 132 15.53 5.28 18.76
C VAL A 132 14.78 4.77 17.54
N PRO A 133 14.85 5.48 16.41
CA PRO A 133 14.33 4.96 15.15
C PRO A 133 15.05 3.65 14.79
N GLN A 134 14.29 2.59 14.59
CA GLN A 134 14.82 1.33 14.05
C GLN A 134 14.72 1.42 12.53
N ASP A 135 15.85 1.27 11.84
CA ASP A 135 15.85 1.17 10.39
C ASP A 135 15.02 -0.06 9.96
N PRO A 136 14.05 0.11 9.07
CA PRO A 136 13.28 -1.01 8.54
C PRO A 136 14.21 -1.97 7.80
N THR A 137 14.12 -3.25 8.12
CA THR A 137 14.87 -4.29 7.40
C THR A 137 14.13 -4.62 6.11
N ALA A 138 14.82 -4.55 4.99
CA ALA A 138 14.30 -5.01 3.71
C ALA A 138 14.50 -6.54 3.59
N GLY A 139 13.48 -7.23 3.11
CA GLY A 139 13.52 -8.68 2.91
C GLY A 139 12.41 -9.14 1.99
N LEU A 140 12.30 -10.46 1.81
CA LEU A 140 11.14 -11.08 1.17
C LEU A 140 9.91 -10.84 2.04
N THR A 141 8.85 -10.36 1.41
CA THR A 141 7.56 -10.14 2.07
C THR A 141 6.63 -11.33 1.88
N ASP A 142 5.41 -11.22 2.37
CA ASP A 142 4.39 -12.23 2.15
C ASP A 142 4.08 -12.40 0.66
N LEU A 143 4.02 -13.66 0.22
CA LEU A 143 3.81 -14.02 -1.19
C LEU A 143 2.35 -13.81 -1.58
N TYR A 144 2.08 -12.95 -2.55
CA TYR A 144 0.80 -12.95 -3.23
C TYR A 144 0.76 -14.01 -4.33
N PHE A 145 -0.36 -14.72 -4.43
CA PHE A 145 -0.66 -15.57 -5.58
C PHE A 145 -2.16 -15.58 -5.90
N ALA A 146 -2.48 -15.65 -7.17
CA ALA A 146 -3.84 -15.82 -7.67
C ALA A 146 -3.88 -17.05 -8.60
N PRO A 147 -4.29 -18.22 -8.09
CA PRO A 147 -4.35 -19.46 -8.87
C PRO A 147 -5.47 -19.44 -9.91
N LEU A 148 -6.42 -18.54 -9.76
CA LEU A 148 -7.56 -18.38 -10.67
C LEU A 148 -7.75 -16.90 -10.99
N VAL A 149 -7.41 -16.53 -12.22
CA VAL A 149 -7.75 -15.28 -12.85
C VAL A 149 -8.48 -15.59 -14.13
N LEU A 150 -9.66 -15.01 -14.33
CA LEU A 150 -10.45 -15.14 -15.54
C LEU A 150 -10.64 -13.79 -16.18
N GLY A 151 -10.42 -13.72 -17.49
CA GLY A 151 -10.59 -12.50 -18.29
C GLY A 151 -11.63 -12.72 -19.39
N TRP A 152 -12.57 -11.78 -19.51
CA TRP A 152 -13.55 -11.75 -20.58
C TRP A 152 -13.35 -10.49 -21.40
N HIS A 153 -13.36 -10.63 -22.71
CA HIS A 153 -13.12 -9.56 -23.68
C HIS A 153 -14.35 -9.37 -24.57
N TRP A 154 -14.89 -8.19 -24.57
CA TRP A 154 -15.92 -7.72 -25.53
C TRP A 154 -15.38 -6.55 -26.34
N THR A 155 -16.13 -6.06 -27.29
CA THR A 155 -15.69 -4.99 -28.22
C THR A 155 -15.16 -3.75 -27.48
N ASP A 156 -15.86 -3.32 -26.43
CA ASP A 156 -15.57 -2.07 -25.74
C ASP A 156 -15.28 -2.29 -24.24
N LEU A 157 -15.35 -3.52 -23.73
CA LEU A 157 -15.26 -3.83 -22.32
C LEU A 157 -14.39 -5.06 -22.09
N ASP A 158 -13.40 -4.92 -21.25
CA ASP A 158 -12.65 -6.01 -20.65
C ASP A 158 -13.04 -6.17 -19.19
N LEU A 159 -13.10 -7.40 -18.73
CA LEU A 159 -13.41 -7.74 -17.34
C LEU A 159 -12.44 -8.80 -16.83
N ILE A 160 -11.91 -8.61 -15.64
CA ILE A 160 -11.14 -9.62 -14.91
C ILE A 160 -11.85 -9.93 -13.59
N GLY A 161 -11.93 -11.23 -13.27
CA GLY A 161 -12.27 -11.73 -11.95
C GLY A 161 -11.13 -12.60 -11.42
N ALA A 162 -10.75 -12.47 -10.16
CA ALA A 162 -9.67 -13.26 -9.59
C ALA A 162 -9.92 -13.66 -8.13
N LEU A 163 -9.36 -14.81 -7.76
CA LEU A 163 -9.25 -15.27 -6.38
C LEU A 163 -7.77 -15.25 -5.99
N GLY A 164 -7.41 -14.29 -5.17
CA GLY A 164 -6.04 -14.07 -4.72
C GLY A 164 -5.87 -14.41 -3.25
N PHE A 165 -4.62 -14.69 -2.87
CA PHE A 165 -4.19 -14.97 -1.51
C PHE A 165 -2.85 -14.33 -1.23
N PHE A 166 -2.63 -13.89 0.01
CA PHE A 166 -1.30 -13.65 0.55
C PHE A 166 -0.98 -14.75 1.54
N ALA A 167 0.16 -15.41 1.34
CA ALA A 167 0.69 -16.40 2.26
C ALA A 167 1.73 -15.74 3.19
N PRO A 168 1.71 -16.01 4.49
CA PRO A 168 2.68 -15.47 5.46
C PRO A 168 4.05 -16.14 5.29
N THR A 169 4.78 -15.74 4.24
CA THR A 169 6.10 -16.28 3.88
C THR A 169 7.24 -15.31 4.22
N GLY A 170 6.92 -14.07 4.54
CA GLY A 170 7.88 -13.09 5.06
C GLY A 170 8.25 -13.40 6.51
N GLU A 171 9.35 -12.86 6.98
CA GLU A 171 9.75 -13.01 8.36
C GLU A 171 8.77 -12.27 9.28
N PHE A 172 8.28 -12.98 10.29
CA PHE A 172 7.39 -12.41 11.29
C PHE A 172 7.73 -12.93 12.71
N GLU A 173 7.97 -11.99 13.61
CA GLU A 173 8.13 -12.24 15.05
C GLU A 173 7.35 -11.16 15.81
N LEU A 174 6.50 -11.59 16.74
CA LEU A 174 5.69 -10.69 17.54
C LEU A 174 6.57 -9.73 18.35
N GLY A 175 6.37 -8.41 18.17
CA GLY A 175 7.17 -7.37 18.84
C GLY A 175 8.45 -6.98 18.12
N SER A 176 8.83 -7.66 17.04
CA SER A 176 9.99 -7.29 16.23
C SER A 176 9.70 -6.08 15.35
N SER A 177 10.67 -5.17 15.23
CA SER A 177 10.66 -4.08 14.25
C SER A 177 11.20 -4.50 12.87
N GLN A 178 11.72 -5.72 12.75
CA GLN A 178 12.38 -6.23 11.55
C GLN A 178 11.49 -7.18 10.73
N ASN A 179 10.20 -7.17 10.98
CA ASN A 179 9.26 -8.01 10.24
C ASN A 179 9.14 -7.56 8.78
N THR A 180 9.28 -8.49 7.85
CA THR A 180 9.03 -8.30 6.43
C THR A 180 7.69 -8.86 5.99
N GLY A 181 7.09 -9.73 6.81
CA GLY A 181 5.74 -10.26 6.67
C GLY A 181 4.79 -9.76 7.75
N LEU A 182 3.50 -10.06 7.60
CA LEU A 182 2.44 -9.69 8.54
C LEU A 182 2.02 -10.83 9.46
N GLY A 183 2.47 -12.09 9.21
CA GLY A 183 2.20 -13.25 10.03
C GLY A 183 0.76 -13.75 9.99
N PHE A 184 -0.01 -13.48 8.93
CA PHE A 184 -1.36 -14.00 8.71
C PHE A 184 -1.66 -14.21 7.23
N TRP A 185 -2.59 -15.12 6.95
CA TRP A 185 -3.12 -15.31 5.60
C TRP A 185 -4.15 -14.23 5.27
N THR A 186 -4.17 -13.81 4.01
CA THR A 186 -5.25 -12.97 3.47
C THR A 186 -5.85 -13.64 2.24
N PHE A 187 -7.18 -13.75 2.21
CA PHE A 187 -7.93 -14.04 1.00
C PHE A 187 -8.44 -12.74 0.39
N ILE A 188 -8.17 -12.55 -0.92
CA ILE A 188 -8.47 -11.30 -1.62
C ILE A 188 -9.13 -11.57 -2.98
N PRO A 189 -10.44 -11.87 -3.03
CA PRO A 189 -11.19 -11.85 -4.26
C PRO A 189 -11.25 -10.44 -4.83
N HIS A 190 -11.11 -10.32 -6.14
CA HIS A 190 -11.24 -9.02 -6.79
C HIS A 190 -11.84 -9.11 -8.19
N VAL A 191 -12.38 -7.98 -8.63
CA VAL A 191 -12.89 -7.76 -9.98
C VAL A 191 -12.37 -6.44 -10.49
N ALA A 192 -12.04 -6.37 -11.78
CA ALA A 192 -11.65 -5.13 -12.44
C ALA A 192 -12.24 -5.10 -13.85
N ALA A 193 -12.69 -3.94 -14.28
CA ALA A 193 -13.21 -3.70 -15.61
C ALA A 193 -12.51 -2.52 -16.28
N THR A 194 -12.22 -2.62 -17.56
CA THR A 194 -11.73 -1.52 -18.40
C THR A 194 -12.70 -1.33 -19.55
N TRP A 195 -13.27 -0.15 -19.64
CA TRP A 195 -14.17 0.25 -20.73
C TRP A 195 -13.46 1.22 -21.66
N ARG A 196 -13.44 0.90 -22.97
CA ARG A 196 -12.86 1.71 -24.03
C ARG A 196 -13.98 2.31 -24.89
N VAL A 197 -14.08 3.64 -24.92
CA VAL A 197 -15.08 4.36 -25.71
C VAL A 197 -14.43 5.01 -26.92
N ASP A 198 -14.64 4.42 -28.09
CA ASP A 198 -14.06 4.86 -29.36
C ASP A 198 -15.07 5.68 -30.15
N ARG A 199 -15.52 6.82 -29.61
CA ARG A 199 -16.60 7.62 -30.25
C ARG A 199 -16.18 9.02 -30.64
N GLY A 200 -14.89 9.27 -30.83
CA GLY A 200 -14.41 10.55 -31.37
C GLY A 200 -14.58 11.74 -30.39
N LEU A 201 -14.75 11.48 -29.08
CA LEU A 201 -15.07 12.51 -28.08
C LEU A 201 -13.95 13.52 -27.87
N PHE A 202 -12.72 13.15 -28.01
CA PHE A 202 -11.57 14.02 -27.80
C PHE A 202 -10.61 13.93 -28.99
N ASN A 203 -10.96 14.57 -30.06
CA ASN A 203 -10.12 14.60 -31.27
C ASN A 203 -9.75 13.19 -31.79
N ASN A 204 -10.73 12.27 -31.75
CA ASN A 204 -10.62 10.84 -32.09
C ASN A 204 -9.69 10.01 -31.15
N MET A 205 -9.29 10.53 -29.99
CA MET A 205 -8.62 9.74 -28.99
C MET A 205 -9.66 8.92 -28.20
N PRO A 206 -9.49 7.60 -28.07
CA PRO A 206 -10.37 6.79 -27.24
C PRO A 206 -10.33 7.21 -25.77
N LEU A 207 -11.49 7.23 -25.13
CA LEU A 207 -11.60 7.37 -23.67
C LEU A 207 -11.50 5.99 -23.04
N LEU A 208 -10.68 5.87 -22.00
CA LEU A 208 -10.56 4.69 -21.15
C LEU A 208 -11.14 5.01 -19.78
N ALA A 209 -12.00 4.13 -19.26
CA ALA A 209 -12.52 4.17 -17.93
C ALA A 209 -12.27 2.81 -17.25
N MET A 210 -11.63 2.82 -16.09
CA MET A 210 -11.36 1.62 -15.31
C MET A 210 -12.04 1.71 -13.94
N GLY A 211 -12.57 0.59 -13.48
CA GLY A 211 -13.06 0.40 -12.13
C GLY A 211 -12.61 -0.96 -11.58
N ALA A 212 -12.19 -1.01 -10.32
CA ALA A 212 -11.84 -2.25 -9.65
C ALA A 212 -12.36 -2.26 -8.22
N ALA A 213 -12.70 -3.45 -7.73
CA ALA A 213 -13.11 -3.68 -6.35
C ALA A 213 -12.39 -4.90 -5.79
N ARG A 214 -11.92 -4.78 -4.54
CA ARG A 214 -11.24 -5.84 -3.79
C ARG A 214 -11.83 -5.92 -2.40
N TYR A 215 -11.90 -7.12 -1.89
CA TYR A 215 -12.25 -7.40 -0.50
C TYR A 215 -11.12 -8.25 0.11
N GLU A 216 -10.65 -7.89 1.28
CA GLU A 216 -9.68 -8.69 2.02
C GLU A 216 -10.30 -9.20 3.30
N THR A 217 -10.09 -10.50 3.57
CA THR A 217 -10.38 -11.11 4.86
C THR A 217 -9.17 -11.92 5.32
N HIS A 218 -8.96 -12.00 6.62
CA HIS A 218 -7.70 -12.41 7.21
C HIS A 218 -7.86 -13.60 8.15
N SER A 219 -6.81 -14.41 8.28
CA SER A 219 -6.69 -15.38 9.35
C SER A 219 -6.20 -14.73 10.64
N ASN A 220 -6.20 -15.52 11.71
CA ASN A 220 -5.53 -15.13 12.94
C ASN A 220 -4.04 -14.93 12.71
N GLN A 221 -3.45 -13.93 13.38
CA GLN A 221 -2.03 -13.61 13.28
C GLN A 221 -1.20 -14.60 14.11
N GLU A 222 -0.03 -14.96 13.62
CA GLU A 222 0.89 -15.83 14.33
C GLU A 222 1.30 -15.26 15.69
N GLY A 223 1.33 -16.12 16.71
CA GLY A 223 1.80 -15.78 18.05
C GLY A 223 0.81 -15.04 18.95
N ARG A 224 -0.40 -14.68 18.48
CA ARG A 224 -1.44 -14.03 19.32
C ARG A 224 -2.86 -14.29 18.81
N ASP A 225 -3.85 -14.10 19.70
CA ASP A 225 -5.27 -14.17 19.36
C ASP A 225 -5.77 -12.82 18.80
N PHE A 226 -5.38 -12.55 17.57
CA PHE A 226 -5.70 -11.31 16.85
C PHE A 226 -5.94 -11.58 15.39
N THR A 227 -7.11 -11.23 14.88
CA THR A 227 -7.44 -11.23 13.45
C THR A 227 -7.65 -9.79 13.00
N PRO A 228 -6.91 -9.28 11.99
CA PRO A 228 -7.13 -7.95 11.43
C PRO A 228 -8.55 -7.77 10.91
N GLY A 229 -9.06 -6.55 10.94
CA GLY A 229 -10.35 -6.25 10.35
C GLY A 229 -10.32 -6.31 8.83
N ASP A 230 -11.41 -6.81 8.23
CA ASP A 230 -11.58 -6.91 6.78
C ASP A 230 -11.52 -5.53 6.12
N THR A 231 -11.08 -5.51 4.87
CA THR A 231 -10.95 -4.26 4.11
C THR A 231 -11.63 -4.34 2.74
N VAL A 232 -12.04 -3.18 2.25
CA VAL A 232 -12.53 -2.96 0.89
C VAL A 232 -11.69 -1.89 0.24
N THR A 233 -11.20 -2.18 -0.97
CA THR A 233 -10.54 -1.20 -1.82
C THR A 233 -11.32 -1.06 -3.12
N LEU A 234 -11.72 0.17 -3.44
CA LEU A 234 -12.26 0.54 -4.74
C LEU A 234 -11.21 1.40 -5.45
N GLU A 235 -10.91 1.06 -6.69
CA GLU A 235 -9.99 1.83 -7.53
C GLU A 235 -10.70 2.26 -8.81
N TRP A 236 -10.31 3.41 -9.32
CA TRP A 236 -10.83 3.94 -10.56
C TRP A 236 -9.74 4.68 -11.34
N ALA A 237 -9.86 4.69 -12.66
CA ALA A 237 -9.09 5.56 -13.52
C ALA A 237 -9.94 6.03 -14.70
N LEU A 238 -9.67 7.25 -15.16
CA LEU A 238 -10.31 7.87 -16.33
C LEU A 238 -9.26 8.60 -17.14
N GLY A 239 -9.13 8.27 -18.41
CA GLY A 239 -8.06 8.84 -19.23
C GLY A 239 -8.28 8.66 -20.71
N LEU A 240 -7.28 9.04 -21.47
CA LEU A 240 -7.25 9.01 -22.93
C LEU A 240 -6.13 8.11 -23.42
N GLU A 241 -6.41 7.37 -24.47
CA GLU A 241 -5.43 6.73 -25.32
C GLU A 241 -4.90 7.76 -26.31
N LEU A 242 -3.76 8.39 -25.97
CA LEU A 242 -3.14 9.44 -26.79
C LEU A 242 -2.59 8.88 -28.11
N SER A 243 -2.19 7.63 -28.09
CA SER A 243 -1.79 6.80 -29.23
C SER A 243 -1.98 5.33 -28.87
N PRO A 244 -1.94 4.38 -29.83
CA PRO A 244 -2.01 2.95 -29.53
C PRO A 244 -0.98 2.46 -28.50
N ALA A 245 0.08 3.24 -28.27
CA ALA A 245 1.15 2.93 -27.33
C ALA A 245 1.13 3.77 -26.06
N THR A 246 0.35 4.87 -25.97
CA THR A 246 0.45 5.82 -24.86
C THR A 246 -0.91 6.15 -24.28
N GLU A 247 -1.03 6.01 -22.97
CA GLU A 247 -2.22 6.42 -22.23
C GLU A 247 -1.87 7.40 -21.11
N LEU A 248 -2.79 8.32 -20.83
CA LEU A 248 -2.68 9.34 -19.80
C LEU A 248 -4.03 9.56 -19.14
N GLY A 249 -4.08 9.64 -17.82
CA GLY A 249 -5.34 9.87 -17.13
C GLY A 249 -5.19 10.25 -15.67
N LEU A 250 -6.36 10.42 -15.06
CA LEU A 250 -6.51 10.52 -13.61
C LEU A 250 -6.78 9.13 -13.07
N ALA A 251 -6.32 8.88 -11.84
CA ALA A 251 -6.59 7.65 -11.12
C ALA A 251 -6.86 7.97 -9.65
N GLY A 252 -7.55 7.07 -8.97
CA GLY A 252 -7.83 7.24 -7.56
C GLY A 252 -8.29 5.96 -6.90
N TYR A 253 -8.42 6.02 -5.57
CA TYR A 253 -8.90 4.91 -4.80
C TYR A 253 -9.69 5.36 -3.56
N PHE A 254 -10.48 4.44 -3.05
CA PHE A 254 -11.13 4.49 -1.75
C PHE A 254 -10.76 3.23 -0.99
N TYR A 255 -10.07 3.38 0.13
CA TYR A 255 -9.71 2.28 1.01
C TYR A 255 -10.48 2.37 2.32
N ARG A 256 -11.11 1.29 2.72
CA ARG A 256 -11.93 1.25 3.94
C ARG A 256 -11.72 -0.06 4.68
N GLN A 257 -11.32 0.01 5.93
CA GLN A 257 -11.52 -1.10 6.85
C GLN A 257 -13.00 -1.16 7.21
N VAL A 258 -13.64 -2.32 6.97
CA VAL A 258 -15.10 -2.48 7.07
C VAL A 258 -15.54 -3.27 8.30
N SER A 259 -14.63 -4.02 8.93
CA SER A 259 -14.86 -4.66 10.22
C SER A 259 -13.79 -4.25 11.24
N ASP A 260 -14.10 -4.41 12.52
CA ASP A 260 -13.12 -4.22 13.59
C ASP A 260 -12.23 -5.45 13.68
N PRO A 261 -10.99 -5.31 14.15
CA PRO A 261 -10.17 -6.46 14.53
C PRO A 261 -10.86 -7.30 15.59
N SER A 262 -10.58 -8.59 15.63
CA SER A 262 -11.16 -9.54 16.58
C SER A 262 -10.11 -10.40 17.25
N GLY A 263 -10.49 -11.12 18.35
CA GLY A 263 -9.61 -11.91 19.17
C GLY A 263 -9.37 -11.27 20.55
N ALA A 264 -8.83 -12.03 21.49
CA ALA A 264 -8.61 -11.56 22.86
C ALA A 264 -7.52 -10.46 22.96
N ASP A 265 -6.60 -10.42 22.00
CA ASP A 265 -5.53 -9.43 21.91
C ASP A 265 -5.89 -8.24 21.03
N ALA A 266 -7.13 -8.16 20.53
CA ALA A 266 -7.59 -7.03 19.72
C ALA A 266 -7.85 -5.79 20.60
N VAL A 267 -7.26 -4.66 20.21
CA VAL A 267 -7.49 -3.36 20.86
C VAL A 267 -8.30 -2.48 19.92
N PRO A 268 -9.39 -1.86 20.37
CA PRO A 268 -10.16 -0.93 19.56
C PRO A 268 -9.33 0.34 19.27
N VAL A 269 -8.86 0.49 18.05
CA VAL A 269 -8.07 1.68 17.61
C VAL A 269 -8.77 2.50 16.54
N GLY A 270 -10.04 2.16 16.25
CA GLY A 270 -10.79 2.73 15.13
C GLY A 270 -10.40 2.08 13.79
N ARG A 271 -11.24 2.29 12.79
CA ARG A 271 -11.07 1.73 11.45
C ARG A 271 -10.24 2.65 10.58
N TYR A 272 -9.23 2.09 9.92
CA TYR A 272 -8.45 2.84 8.95
C TYR A 272 -9.26 3.14 7.69
N SER A 273 -9.13 4.35 7.18
CA SER A 273 -9.66 4.74 5.87
C SER A 273 -8.72 5.75 5.19
N ALA A 274 -8.65 5.67 3.89
CA ALA A 274 -7.92 6.63 3.06
C ALA A 274 -8.58 6.76 1.69
N ASP A 275 -8.58 7.95 1.14
CA ASP A 275 -8.93 8.24 -0.24
C ASP A 275 -7.67 8.76 -0.94
N GLY A 276 -7.49 8.40 -2.20
CA GLY A 276 -6.37 8.88 -3.01
C GLY A 276 -6.82 9.38 -4.37
N ILE A 277 -6.18 10.44 -4.83
CA ILE A 277 -6.34 10.95 -6.21
C ILE A 277 -4.96 11.24 -6.79
N GLY A 278 -4.82 10.97 -8.09
CA GLY A 278 -3.54 11.10 -8.74
C GLY A 278 -3.58 11.05 -10.25
N VAL A 279 -2.43 10.86 -10.82
CA VAL A 279 -2.22 10.80 -12.27
C VAL A 279 -1.61 9.45 -12.65
N HIS A 280 -1.95 9.00 -13.84
CA HIS A 280 -1.45 7.79 -14.47
C HIS A 280 -0.95 8.10 -15.87
N VAL A 281 0.20 7.56 -16.22
CA VAL A 281 0.73 7.52 -17.58
C VAL A 281 1.36 6.17 -17.85
N ALA A 282 1.11 5.59 -19.01
CA ALA A 282 1.82 4.40 -19.48
C ALA A 282 2.19 4.51 -20.94
N HIS A 283 3.32 3.88 -21.29
CA HIS A 283 3.80 3.80 -22.67
C HIS A 283 4.34 2.40 -22.98
N ASN A 284 3.87 1.86 -24.11
CA ASN A 284 4.31 0.56 -24.62
C ASN A 284 5.39 0.76 -25.69
N PHE A 285 6.60 0.29 -25.42
CA PHE A 285 7.74 0.30 -26.35
C PHE A 285 7.82 -0.98 -27.20
N GLY A 286 6.76 -1.76 -27.26
CA GLY A 286 6.70 -3.05 -27.94
C GLY A 286 6.93 -4.21 -26.96
N VAL A 287 8.16 -4.54 -26.65
CA VAL A 287 8.50 -5.62 -25.68
C VAL A 287 8.44 -5.19 -24.22
N LEU A 288 8.48 -3.90 -23.96
CA LEU A 288 8.47 -3.28 -22.64
C LEU A 288 7.32 -2.29 -22.51
N THR A 289 6.54 -2.39 -21.46
CA THR A 289 5.60 -1.34 -21.03
C THR A 289 6.15 -0.64 -19.80
N LEU A 290 6.19 0.69 -19.81
CA LEU A 290 6.50 1.52 -18.66
C LEU A 290 5.22 2.22 -18.18
N GLY A 291 4.89 2.05 -16.90
CA GLY A 291 3.79 2.74 -16.24
C GLY A 291 4.28 3.60 -15.06
N LEU A 292 3.65 4.73 -14.87
CA LEU A 292 3.89 5.62 -13.73
C LEU A 292 2.55 6.06 -13.16
N ARG A 293 2.41 5.98 -11.83
CA ARG A 293 1.27 6.55 -11.09
C ARG A 293 1.77 7.29 -9.87
N VAL A 294 1.15 8.42 -9.58
CA VAL A 294 1.40 9.16 -8.34
C VAL A 294 0.06 9.58 -7.77
N TYR A 295 -0.17 9.26 -6.49
CA TYR A 295 -1.37 9.61 -5.74
C TYR A 295 -1.02 10.50 -4.56
N ARG A 296 -1.93 11.40 -4.22
CA ARG A 296 -1.94 12.11 -2.94
C ARG A 296 -3.12 11.60 -2.13
N ASP A 297 -2.85 11.18 -0.88
CA ASP A 297 -3.86 10.82 0.08
C ASP A 297 -4.61 12.05 0.58
N PHE A 298 -5.88 11.85 0.86
CA PHE A 298 -6.74 12.80 1.53
C PHE A 298 -7.83 12.05 2.30
N ASN A 299 -8.54 12.75 3.19
CA ASN A 299 -9.64 12.17 3.99
C ASN A 299 -9.20 10.90 4.77
N VAL A 300 -7.96 10.90 5.24
CA VAL A 300 -7.38 9.79 5.99
C VAL A 300 -7.87 9.81 7.44
N LYS A 301 -8.17 8.63 7.99
CA LYS A 301 -8.52 8.42 9.40
C LYS A 301 -7.77 7.22 9.95
N ASN A 302 -7.34 7.32 11.20
CA ASN A 302 -6.64 6.28 11.96
C ASN A 302 -5.40 5.71 11.24
N GLY A 303 -4.63 6.55 10.55
CA GLY A 303 -3.47 6.07 9.82
C GLY A 303 -2.61 7.15 9.19
N PRO A 304 -1.58 6.72 8.46
CA PRO A 304 -0.67 7.63 7.79
C PRO A 304 -1.31 8.26 6.54
N GLU A 305 -1.06 9.56 6.35
CA GLU A 305 -1.42 10.33 5.15
C GLU A 305 -0.14 10.70 4.42
N GLY A 306 -0.10 10.43 3.12
CA GLY A 306 1.12 10.64 2.36
C GLY A 306 0.93 10.78 0.86
N THR A 307 2.03 10.53 0.17
CA THR A 307 2.07 10.44 -1.29
C THR A 307 2.54 9.04 -1.68
N LEU A 308 1.79 8.38 -2.55
CA LEU A 308 2.17 7.08 -3.11
C LEU A 308 2.61 7.26 -4.55
N GLY A 309 3.71 6.60 -4.91
CA GLY A 309 4.18 6.51 -6.29
C GLY A 309 4.37 5.06 -6.70
N TYR A 310 4.05 4.76 -7.95
CA TYR A 310 4.24 3.44 -8.55
C TYR A 310 4.99 3.56 -9.86
N ILE A 311 6.02 2.74 -10.03
CA ILE A 311 6.73 2.54 -11.29
C ILE A 311 6.45 1.10 -11.71
N GLU A 312 6.01 0.90 -12.94
CA GLU A 312 5.71 -0.41 -13.50
C GLU A 312 6.55 -0.68 -14.74
N LEU A 313 7.11 -1.88 -14.80
CA LEU A 313 7.84 -2.39 -15.96
C LEU A 313 7.22 -3.73 -16.36
N GLY A 314 6.51 -3.76 -17.47
CA GLY A 314 5.84 -4.95 -18.01
C GLY A 314 6.59 -5.57 -19.17
N PHE A 315 6.78 -6.88 -19.13
CA PHE A 315 7.38 -7.69 -20.20
C PHE A 315 6.46 -8.86 -20.54
N GLY A 316 6.36 -9.19 -21.82
CA GLY A 316 5.59 -10.33 -22.30
C GLY A 316 6.40 -11.21 -23.24
N TRP A 317 6.24 -12.53 -23.09
CA TRP A 317 6.76 -13.55 -24.00
C TRP A 317 5.59 -14.40 -24.50
N PRO A 318 4.87 -13.90 -25.55
CA PRO A 318 3.82 -14.69 -26.19
C PRO A 318 4.38 -15.99 -26.75
N SER A 319 3.64 -17.09 -26.65
CA SER A 319 4.01 -18.43 -27.14
C SER A 319 3.43 -18.72 -28.53
#